data_09d175fa178ff6f0d2dcf94a8c8c0ce1
#
_entry.id   09d175fa178ff6f0d2dcf94a8c8c0ce1
#
_cell.length_a   1.000
_cell.length_b   1.000
_cell.length_c   1.000
_cell.angle_alpha   90.00
_cell.angle_beta   90.00
_cell.angle_gamma   90.00
#
_symmetry.space_group_name_H-M   'P 1'
#
loop_
_entity.id
_entity.type
_entity.pdbx_description
1 polymer ?
#
loop_
_entity_poly.entity_id
_entity_poly.type
_entity_poly.pdbx_seq_one_letter_code
_entity_poly.pdbx_strand_id
1 'polypeptide(L)'
;MKVKHGFTLIEVVVALTIAALAFPALLKAFSQGVNTYSVIENKTTAYYLLRLKMGQVEMTGYPETGKTDGDFGNDSLFKWSTEVTETDTDGLREVNVVITWEEKGREKSLQLSTYMADRSIQQQEQQGGTTG
;
A
#
# COMPACT_ATOMS: atom_id res chain seq x y z
N MET A 1 -45.32 21.19 -44.93
CA MET A 1 -44.12 20.62 -45.58
C MET A 1 -43.04 20.41 -44.56
N LYS A 2 -42.67 19.15 -44.30
CA LYS A 2 -41.48 18.86 -43.51
C LYS A 2 -40.26 18.98 -44.41
N VAL A 3 -39.44 20.01 -44.20
CA VAL A 3 -38.16 20.16 -44.86
C VAL A 3 -37.21 19.13 -44.30
N LYS A 4 -36.86 18.10 -45.06
CA LYS A 4 -35.83 17.14 -44.67
C LYS A 4 -34.49 17.79 -44.97
N HIS A 5 -33.80 18.25 -43.92
CA HIS A 5 -32.42 18.71 -44.04
C HIS A 5 -31.52 17.48 -44.01
N GLY A 6 -30.88 17.18 -45.13
CA GLY A 6 -29.81 16.19 -45.19
C GLY A 6 -28.46 16.80 -44.79
N PHE A 7 -27.53 15.97 -44.35
CA PHE A 7 -26.16 16.39 -44.07
C PHE A 7 -25.41 16.77 -45.35
N THR A 8 -24.64 17.82 -45.29
CA THR A 8 -23.74 18.20 -46.38
C THR A 8 -22.43 17.36 -46.32
N LEU A 9 -21.80 17.17 -47.48
CA LEU A 9 -20.51 16.44 -47.56
C LEU A 9 -19.45 17.08 -46.66
N ILE A 10 -19.39 18.42 -46.64
CA ILE A 10 -18.41 19.14 -45.81
C ILE A 10 -18.66 18.91 -44.31
N GLU A 11 -19.92 18.84 -43.91
CA GLU A 11 -20.30 18.56 -42.51
C GLU A 11 -19.86 17.18 -42.08
N VAL A 12 -19.99 16.16 -42.91
CA VAL A 12 -19.49 14.79 -42.63
C VAL A 12 -17.97 14.76 -42.56
N VAL A 13 -17.27 15.45 -43.44
CA VAL A 13 -15.79 15.54 -43.43
C VAL A 13 -15.28 16.21 -42.15
N VAL A 14 -15.92 17.30 -41.74
CA VAL A 14 -15.57 18.01 -40.49
C VAL A 14 -15.84 17.11 -39.27
N ALA A 15 -17.00 16.43 -39.23
CA ALA A 15 -17.31 15.50 -38.14
C ALA A 15 -16.30 14.34 -38.04
N LEU A 16 -15.90 13.74 -39.18
CA LEU A 16 -14.89 12.69 -39.22
C LEU A 16 -13.50 13.19 -38.77
N THR A 17 -13.12 14.41 -39.13
CA THR A 17 -11.88 15.03 -38.70
C THR A 17 -11.84 15.21 -37.19
N ILE A 18 -12.91 15.72 -36.59
CA ILE A 18 -13.03 15.89 -35.15
C ILE A 18 -12.96 14.51 -34.46
N ALA A 19 -13.70 13.52 -34.96
CA ALA A 19 -13.69 12.16 -34.42
C ALA A 19 -12.29 11.52 -34.49
N ALA A 20 -11.58 11.71 -35.60
CA ALA A 20 -10.23 11.18 -35.79
C ALA A 20 -9.21 11.76 -34.81
N LEU A 21 -9.38 13.00 -34.37
CA LEU A 21 -8.54 13.64 -33.38
C LEU A 21 -8.97 13.29 -31.93
N ALA A 22 -10.27 13.20 -31.67
CA ALA A 22 -10.82 12.94 -30.36
C ALA A 22 -10.63 11.46 -29.92
N PHE A 23 -10.76 10.51 -30.83
CA PHE A 23 -10.72 9.09 -30.53
C PHE A 23 -9.37 8.62 -29.96
N PRO A 24 -8.20 8.96 -30.55
CA PRO A 24 -6.92 8.62 -29.96
C PRO A 24 -6.67 9.26 -28.58
N ALA A 25 -7.17 10.47 -28.37
CA ALA A 25 -7.06 11.15 -27.08
C ALA A 25 -7.85 10.42 -25.99
N LEU A 26 -9.05 9.96 -26.31
CA LEU A 26 -9.87 9.15 -25.41
C LEU A 26 -9.22 7.80 -25.09
N LEU A 27 -8.66 7.11 -26.08
CA LEU A 27 -7.95 5.85 -25.88
C LEU A 27 -6.74 6.02 -24.95
N LYS A 28 -5.99 7.10 -25.14
CA LYS A 28 -4.85 7.43 -24.28
C LYS A 28 -5.29 7.69 -22.84
N ALA A 29 -6.32 8.49 -22.65
CA ALA A 29 -6.88 8.78 -21.32
C ALA A 29 -7.38 7.50 -20.63
N PHE A 30 -8.07 6.63 -21.35
CA PHE A 30 -8.54 5.35 -20.84
C PHE A 30 -7.37 4.44 -20.43
N SER A 31 -6.34 4.31 -21.27
CA SER A 31 -5.14 3.52 -20.98
C SER A 31 -4.40 4.04 -19.74
N GLN A 32 -4.32 5.35 -19.57
CA GLN A 32 -3.73 5.95 -18.37
C GLN A 32 -4.56 5.63 -17.11
N GLY A 33 -5.88 5.65 -17.23
CA GLY A 33 -6.79 5.29 -16.13
C GLY A 33 -6.59 3.85 -15.66
N VAL A 34 -6.50 2.89 -16.57
CA VAL A 34 -6.24 1.47 -16.24
C VAL A 34 -4.90 1.28 -15.55
N ASN A 35 -3.85 1.95 -16.02
CA ASN A 35 -2.53 1.90 -15.40
C ASN A 35 -2.52 2.48 -13.98
N THR A 36 -3.25 3.57 -13.77
CA THR A 36 -3.38 4.20 -12.45
C THR A 36 -4.15 3.31 -11.48
N TYR A 37 -5.18 2.61 -11.96
CA TYR A 37 -5.95 1.68 -11.15
C TYR A 37 -5.07 0.55 -10.58
N SER A 38 -4.26 -0.07 -11.43
CA SER A 38 -3.33 -1.14 -11.00
C SER A 38 -2.34 -0.65 -9.92
N VAL A 39 -1.82 0.57 -10.05
CA VAL A 39 -0.92 1.17 -9.05
C VAL A 39 -1.64 1.39 -7.72
N ILE A 40 -2.87 1.89 -7.75
CA ILE A 40 -3.68 2.11 -6.54
C ILE A 40 -4.04 0.79 -5.89
N GLU A 41 -4.43 -0.22 -6.65
CA GLU A 41 -4.75 -1.56 -6.16
C GLU A 41 -3.56 -2.18 -5.42
N ASN A 42 -2.38 -2.20 -6.03
CA ASN A 42 -1.17 -2.73 -5.42
C ASN A 42 -0.81 -1.99 -4.12
N LYS A 43 -0.89 -0.67 -4.13
CA LYS A 43 -0.59 0.15 -2.96
C LYS A 43 -1.59 -0.06 -1.82
N THR A 44 -2.86 -0.20 -2.13
CA THR A 44 -3.91 -0.48 -1.15
C THR A 44 -3.73 -1.87 -0.54
N THR A 45 -3.43 -2.86 -1.36
CA THR A 45 -3.13 -4.23 -0.91
C THR A 45 -1.89 -4.24 -0.01
N ALA A 46 -0.82 -3.57 -0.42
CA ALA A 46 0.39 -3.44 0.39
C ALA A 46 0.12 -2.79 1.76
N TYR A 47 -0.71 -1.75 1.80
CA TYR A 47 -1.11 -1.11 3.04
C TYR A 47 -1.90 -2.04 3.97
N TYR A 48 -2.83 -2.80 3.41
CA TYR A 48 -3.58 -3.82 4.16
C TYR A 48 -2.65 -4.89 4.74
N LEU A 49 -1.74 -5.43 3.94
CA LEU A 49 -0.76 -6.42 4.37
C LEU A 49 0.20 -5.88 5.44
N LEU A 50 0.60 -4.63 5.31
CA LEU A 50 1.42 -3.93 6.28
C LEU A 50 0.74 -3.84 7.66
N ARG A 51 -0.53 -3.45 7.67
CA ARG A 51 -1.35 -3.41 8.87
C ARG A 51 -1.58 -4.79 9.48
N LEU A 52 -1.85 -5.78 8.63
CA LEU A 52 -2.02 -7.17 9.06
C LEU A 52 -0.73 -7.70 9.73
N LYS A 53 0.41 -7.47 9.11
CA LYS A 53 1.70 -7.92 9.65
C LYS A 53 2.05 -7.22 10.95
N MET A 54 1.85 -5.92 11.04
CA MET A 54 2.05 -5.17 12.28
C MET A 54 1.16 -5.70 13.40
N GLY A 55 -0.11 -5.96 13.12
CA GLY A 55 -1.04 -6.56 14.08
C GLY A 55 -0.60 -7.95 14.56
N GLN A 56 -0.03 -8.77 13.69
CA GLN A 56 0.53 -10.06 14.09
C GLN A 56 1.71 -9.90 15.07
N VAL A 57 2.60 -8.95 14.81
CA VAL A 57 3.72 -8.65 15.72
C VAL A 57 3.21 -8.13 17.07
N GLU A 58 2.23 -7.24 17.07
CA GLU A 58 1.61 -6.72 18.29
C GLU A 58 0.94 -7.82 19.14
N MET A 59 0.34 -8.81 18.50
CA MET A 59 -0.29 -9.95 19.17
C MET A 59 0.71 -10.90 19.83
N THR A 60 1.94 -10.96 19.37
CA THR A 60 3.00 -11.78 20.00
C THR A 60 3.49 -11.18 21.31
N GLY A 61 3.11 -9.97 21.65
CA GLY A 61 3.55 -9.25 22.83
C GLY A 61 4.84 -8.48 22.61
N TYR A 62 5.78 -8.58 23.55
CA TYR A 62 7.07 -7.91 23.44
C TYR A 62 7.98 -8.69 22.49
N PRO A 63 8.23 -8.21 21.26
CA PRO A 63 8.96 -8.97 20.26
C PRO A 63 10.45 -9.05 20.57
N GLU A 64 11.08 -10.16 20.21
CA GLU A 64 12.55 -10.29 20.28
C GLU A 64 13.23 -9.41 19.24
N THR A 65 14.42 -8.91 19.57
CA THR A 65 15.27 -8.16 18.65
C THR A 65 15.77 -9.05 17.51
N GLY A 66 15.87 -8.49 16.34
CA GLY A 66 16.34 -9.18 15.15
C GLY A 66 15.56 -8.82 13.90
N LYS A 67 15.94 -9.45 12.80
CA LYS A 67 15.30 -9.26 11.50
C LYS A 67 14.72 -10.58 11.01
N THR A 68 13.49 -10.53 10.58
CA THR A 68 12.79 -11.65 9.93
C THR A 68 12.15 -11.18 8.64
N ASP A 69 12.06 -12.06 7.67
CA ASP A 69 11.44 -11.79 6.36
C ASP A 69 10.72 -13.03 5.83
N GLY A 70 9.88 -12.83 4.85
CA GLY A 70 9.12 -13.89 4.22
C GLY A 70 8.17 -13.38 3.16
N ASP A 71 7.37 -14.31 2.64
CA ASP A 71 6.36 -14.06 1.62
C ASP A 71 4.96 -14.25 2.20
N PHE A 72 3.96 -13.69 1.52
CA PHE A 72 2.54 -13.91 1.88
C PHE A 72 1.92 -15.14 1.19
N GLY A 73 2.74 -16.04 0.69
CA GLY A 73 2.36 -17.25 -0.01
C GLY A 73 3.26 -17.49 -1.21
N ASN A 74 3.25 -18.72 -1.74
CA ASN A 74 4.19 -19.15 -2.78
C ASN A 74 4.10 -18.37 -4.11
N ASP A 75 2.94 -17.78 -4.40
CA ASP A 75 2.70 -16.99 -5.61
C ASP A 75 2.40 -15.52 -5.31
N SER A 76 2.75 -15.05 -4.11
CA SER A 76 2.49 -13.67 -3.74
C SER A 76 3.49 -12.71 -4.39
N LEU A 77 2.94 -11.65 -4.98
CA LEU A 77 3.73 -10.50 -5.45
C LEU A 77 4.41 -9.76 -4.30
N PHE A 78 3.86 -9.89 -3.08
CA PHE A 78 4.26 -9.12 -1.91
C PHE A 78 5.16 -9.91 -0.98
N LYS A 79 6.21 -9.25 -0.49
CA LYS A 79 7.12 -9.76 0.54
C LYS A 79 7.06 -8.86 1.76
N TRP A 80 7.37 -9.44 2.91
CA TRP A 80 7.45 -8.69 4.15
C TRP A 80 8.82 -8.83 4.80
N SER A 81 9.22 -7.82 5.52
CA SER A 81 10.39 -7.82 6.40
C SER A 81 10.03 -7.11 7.69
N THR A 82 10.43 -7.68 8.81
CA THR A 82 10.24 -7.10 10.14
C THR A 82 11.59 -6.98 10.81
N GLU A 83 11.91 -5.80 11.31
CA GLU A 83 13.12 -5.52 12.07
C GLU A 83 12.74 -4.95 13.43
N VAL A 84 13.28 -5.56 14.48
CA VAL A 84 13.07 -5.15 15.86
C VAL A 84 14.41 -4.74 16.44
N THR A 85 14.51 -3.50 16.89
CA THR A 85 15.72 -2.91 17.48
C THR A 85 15.45 -2.39 18.89
N GLU A 86 16.47 -2.46 19.73
CA GLU A 86 16.41 -1.83 21.03
C GLU A 86 16.53 -0.30 20.91
N THR A 87 15.89 0.40 21.82
CA THR A 87 15.99 1.85 21.94
C THR A 87 16.86 2.22 23.14
N ASP A 88 17.18 3.50 23.28
CA ASP A 88 17.89 4.03 24.46
C ASP A 88 17.06 3.94 25.76
N THR A 89 15.80 3.55 25.66
CA THR A 89 14.90 3.37 26.79
C THR A 89 14.72 1.90 27.10
N ASP A 90 15.06 1.49 28.30
CA ASP A 90 14.85 0.10 28.76
C ASP A 90 13.37 -0.31 28.66
N GLY A 91 13.13 -1.50 28.15
CA GLY A 91 11.79 -2.04 27.97
C GLY A 91 11.00 -1.43 26.80
N LEU A 92 11.65 -0.65 25.95
CA LEU A 92 11.06 -0.10 24.74
C LEU A 92 11.82 -0.57 23.50
N ARG A 93 11.14 -1.17 22.57
CA ARG A 93 11.70 -1.59 21.28
C ARG A 93 11.01 -0.91 20.12
N GLU A 94 11.79 -0.58 19.10
CA GLU A 94 11.26 -0.12 17.81
C GLU A 94 11.02 -1.32 16.91
N VAL A 95 9.83 -1.37 16.33
CA VAL A 95 9.45 -2.38 15.35
C VAL A 95 9.20 -1.70 14.03
N ASN A 96 9.94 -2.09 13.02
CA ASN A 96 9.78 -1.62 11.65
C ASN A 96 9.31 -2.77 10.77
N VAL A 97 8.17 -2.60 10.12
CA VAL A 97 7.61 -3.55 9.14
C VAL A 97 7.66 -2.92 7.77
N VAL A 98 8.18 -3.66 6.80
CA VAL A 98 8.29 -3.25 5.41
C VAL A 98 7.59 -4.26 4.53
N ILE A 99 6.74 -3.78 3.63
CA ILE A 99 6.14 -4.57 2.54
C ILE A 99 6.77 -4.13 1.24
N THR A 100 7.27 -5.08 0.47
CA THR A 100 7.88 -4.83 -0.85
C THR A 100 7.13 -5.59 -1.92
N TRP A 101 7.04 -5.01 -3.10
CA TRP A 101 6.48 -5.64 -4.30
C TRP A 101 7.15 -5.07 -5.54
N GLU A 102 7.06 -5.81 -6.62
CA GLU A 102 7.54 -5.35 -7.92
C GLU A 102 6.37 -4.84 -8.76
N GLU A 103 6.54 -3.66 -9.35
CA GLU A 103 5.56 -3.00 -10.20
C GLU A 103 6.25 -2.44 -11.44
N LYS A 104 5.88 -2.96 -12.61
CA LYS A 104 6.47 -2.56 -13.91
C LYS A 104 8.00 -2.60 -13.92
N GLY A 105 8.61 -3.65 -13.36
CA GLY A 105 10.05 -3.83 -13.29
C GLY A 105 10.75 -2.94 -12.26
N ARG A 106 10.00 -2.27 -11.39
CA ARG A 106 10.53 -1.45 -10.29
C ARG A 106 10.07 -2.00 -8.95
N GLU A 107 11.00 -2.06 -8.01
CA GLU A 107 10.68 -2.39 -6.63
C GLU A 107 9.99 -1.20 -5.93
N LYS A 108 8.86 -1.48 -5.32
CA LYS A 108 8.09 -0.56 -4.50
C LYS A 108 8.05 -1.07 -3.08
N SER A 109 7.96 -0.17 -2.11
CA SER A 109 7.86 -0.53 -0.70
C SER A 109 6.97 0.43 0.08
N LEU A 110 6.34 -0.12 1.12
CA LEU A 110 5.69 0.64 2.19
C LEU A 110 6.27 0.17 3.52
N GLN A 111 6.48 1.10 4.44
CA GLN A 111 6.97 0.79 5.77
C GLN A 111 6.12 1.45 6.86
N LEU A 112 6.10 0.82 8.01
CA LEU A 112 5.46 1.31 9.21
C LEU A 112 6.35 0.99 10.39
N SER A 113 6.67 2.01 11.19
CA SER A 113 7.42 1.85 12.44
C SER A 113 6.52 2.15 13.62
N THR A 114 6.69 1.41 14.69
CA THR A 114 6.03 1.64 15.96
C THR A 114 6.97 1.29 17.12
N TYR A 115 6.61 1.72 18.32
CA TYR A 115 7.31 1.37 19.55
C TYR A 115 6.46 0.43 20.37
N MET A 116 7.08 -0.63 20.89
CA MET A 116 6.46 -1.62 21.76
C MET A 116 7.16 -1.65 23.11
N ALA A 117 6.37 -1.45 24.17
CA ALA A 117 6.84 -1.49 25.53
C ALA A 117 6.65 -2.88 26.14
N ASP A 118 7.60 -3.28 26.98
CA ASP A 118 7.48 -4.47 27.82
C ASP A 118 6.50 -4.18 28.97
N ARG A 119 5.29 -4.69 28.85
CA ARG A 119 4.26 -4.52 29.87
C ARG A 119 4.52 -5.28 31.17
N SER A 120 5.45 -6.24 31.17
CA SER A 120 5.81 -6.98 32.38
C SER A 120 6.58 -6.10 33.39
N ILE A 121 7.33 -5.12 32.92
CA ILE A 121 8.05 -4.18 33.76
C ILE A 121 7.09 -3.27 34.53
N GLN A 122 6.02 -2.81 33.91
CA GLN A 122 5.01 -1.94 34.55
C GLN A 122 4.23 -2.63 35.67
N GLN A 123 4.05 -3.95 35.59
CA GLN A 123 3.36 -4.73 36.63
C GLN A 123 4.22 -4.92 37.88
N GLN A 124 5.54 -4.94 37.73
CA GLN A 124 6.46 -5.07 38.87
C GLN A 124 6.55 -3.78 39.71
N GLU A 125 6.45 -2.61 39.09
CA GLU A 125 6.44 -1.32 39.78
C GLU A 125 5.17 -1.12 40.64
N GLN A 126 4.03 -1.66 40.19
CA GLN A 126 2.77 -1.59 40.95
C GLN A 126 2.71 -2.52 42.14
N GLN A 127 3.45 -3.64 42.12
CA GLN A 127 3.52 -4.57 43.24
C GLN A 127 4.59 -4.21 44.29
N GLY A 128 5.58 -3.43 43.91
CA GLY A 128 6.63 -2.95 44.81
C GLY A 128 6.27 -1.74 45.67
N GLY A 129 5.12 -1.13 45.44
CA GLY A 129 4.65 0.10 46.12
C GLY A 129 3.79 -0.09 47.36
N THR A 130 3.55 -1.33 47.83
CA THR A 130 2.65 -1.58 48.95
C THR A 130 3.38 -2.32 50.09
N THR A 131 4.47 -1.78 50.56
CA THR A 131 5.07 -2.13 51.87
C THR A 131 5.65 -0.88 52.48
N GLY A 132 4.80 -0.22 53.21
CA GLY A 132 5.21 0.90 54.06
C GLY A 132 4.19 1.10 55.15
#